data_a4cda08c2b683c80f680007d90fb50dc
#
_entry.id   a4cda08c2b683c80f680007d90fb50dc
#
_cell.length_a   1.000
_cell.length_b   1.000
_cell.length_c   1.000
_cell.angle_alpha   90.00
_cell.angle_beta   90.00
_cell.angle_gamma   90.00
#
_symmetry.space_group_name_H-M   'P 1'
#
loop_
_entity.id
_entity.type
_entity.pdbx_description
1 polymer ?
#
loop_
_entity_poly.entity_id
_entity_poly.type
_entity_poly.pdbx_seq_one_letter_code
_entity_poly.pdbx_strand_id
1 'polypeptide(L)'
;MREYFLKTNRIGFSKWSASDFDLAAQLWGDKEVTQFICASGKFTHQDIINRLDTEFHNDEVFHIQYWPIFELTTGELIGCCGIRPFQMNPHSYELGSHLRKKFWGMGYASEAARAVINYSFDILKADKLYAGHHPQNKASEKLLLKLGFQYIGLNFYEPTGLYHPSYEIGVKV
;
A
#
# COMPACT_ATOMS: atom_id res chain seq x y z
N MET A 1 3.96 19.18 14.10
CA MET A 1 3.86 19.16 12.63
C MET A 1 4.32 17.78 12.15
N ARG A 2 3.58 17.12 11.24
CA ARG A 2 3.98 15.80 10.74
C ARG A 2 5.18 15.92 9.79
N GLU A 3 6.16 15.06 9.97
CA GLU A 3 7.32 15.00 9.10
C GLU A 3 7.07 14.05 7.92
N TYR A 4 7.56 14.44 6.76
CA TYR A 4 7.46 13.64 5.52
C TYR A 4 8.85 13.32 4.99
N PHE A 5 9.20 12.04 4.93
CA PHE A 5 10.48 11.58 4.40
C PHE A 5 10.54 11.52 2.87
N LEU A 6 9.37 11.45 2.23
CA LEU A 6 9.21 11.44 0.78
C LEU A 6 8.03 12.34 0.41
N LYS A 7 8.18 13.12 -0.64
CA LYS A 7 7.13 14.01 -1.14
C LYS A 7 6.99 13.92 -2.66
N THR A 8 5.77 14.10 -3.13
CA THR A 8 5.42 14.37 -4.52
C THR A 8 4.85 15.78 -4.66
N ASN A 9 4.22 16.10 -5.78
CA ASN A 9 3.56 17.39 -5.95
C ASN A 9 2.41 17.61 -4.93
N ARG A 10 1.67 16.55 -4.61
CA ARG A 10 0.47 16.64 -3.77
C ARG A 10 0.53 15.81 -2.49
N ILE A 11 1.44 14.85 -2.39
CA ILE A 11 1.45 13.81 -1.35
C ILE A 11 2.69 13.91 -0.49
N GLY A 12 2.52 13.84 0.83
CA GLY A 12 3.59 13.62 1.81
C GLY A 12 3.49 12.21 2.40
N PHE A 13 4.59 11.46 2.40
CA PHE A 13 4.72 10.15 3.03
C PHE A 13 5.35 10.30 4.41
N SER A 14 4.72 9.68 5.40
CA SER A 14 5.19 9.68 6.78
C SER A 14 5.28 8.23 7.29
N LYS A 15 5.55 8.07 8.57
CA LYS A 15 5.48 6.78 9.25
C LYS A 15 4.27 6.73 10.17
N TRP A 16 3.69 5.53 10.30
CA TRP A 16 2.69 5.27 11.34
C TRP A 16 3.33 5.40 12.72
N SER A 17 2.62 5.98 13.65
CA SER A 17 3.01 6.11 15.05
C SER A 17 1.93 5.54 15.98
N ALA A 18 2.29 5.26 17.22
CA ALA A 18 1.34 4.75 18.21
C ALA A 18 0.15 5.70 18.47
N SER A 19 0.29 6.99 18.18
CA SER A 19 -0.78 7.98 18.30
C SER A 19 -1.73 8.03 17.09
N ASP A 20 -1.49 7.24 16.04
CA ASP A 20 -2.23 7.32 14.78
C ASP A 20 -3.42 6.36 14.69
N PHE A 21 -3.88 5.77 15.81
CA PHE A 21 -5.01 4.84 15.78
C PHE A 21 -6.25 5.46 15.13
N ASP A 22 -6.59 6.71 15.45
CA ASP A 22 -7.75 7.39 14.88
C ASP A 22 -7.63 7.58 13.37
N LEU A 23 -6.43 7.85 12.87
CA LEU A 23 -6.16 7.92 11.43
C LEU A 23 -6.27 6.55 10.77
N ALA A 24 -5.74 5.51 11.41
CA ALA A 24 -5.88 4.14 10.94
C ALA A 24 -7.35 3.69 10.91
N ALA A 25 -8.13 4.06 11.92
CA ALA A 25 -9.56 3.80 11.98
C ALA A 25 -10.36 4.54 10.91
N GLN A 26 -9.97 5.77 10.55
CA GLN A 26 -10.56 6.49 9.41
C GLN A 26 -10.32 5.78 8.08
N LEU A 27 -9.19 5.09 7.93
CA LEU A 27 -8.84 4.36 6.72
C LEU A 27 -9.45 2.96 6.72
N TRP A 28 -9.05 2.13 7.68
CA TRP A 28 -9.39 0.70 7.70
C TRP A 28 -10.71 0.37 8.43
N GLY A 29 -11.32 1.36 9.08
CA GLY A 29 -12.68 1.26 9.60
C GLY A 29 -13.77 1.42 8.54
N ASP A 30 -13.41 1.89 7.34
CA ASP A 30 -14.33 2.05 6.21
C ASP A 30 -14.40 0.76 5.39
N LYS A 31 -15.57 0.13 5.33
CA LYS A 31 -15.81 -1.08 4.54
C LYS A 31 -15.56 -0.89 3.04
N GLU A 32 -15.72 0.30 2.52
CA GLU A 32 -15.39 0.60 1.11
C GLU A 32 -13.90 0.41 0.83
N VAL A 33 -13.04 0.66 1.82
CA VAL A 33 -11.60 0.43 1.74
C VAL A 33 -11.27 -1.04 1.93
N THR A 34 -11.88 -1.71 2.91
CA THR A 34 -11.50 -3.07 3.33
C THR A 34 -12.21 -4.19 2.58
N GLN A 35 -13.21 -3.89 1.75
CA GLN A 35 -14.04 -4.89 1.06
C GLN A 35 -13.25 -5.91 0.23
N PHE A 36 -12.05 -5.56 -0.23
CA PHE A 36 -11.17 -6.41 -1.03
C PHE A 36 -9.90 -6.87 -0.29
N ILE A 37 -9.80 -6.60 1.02
CA ILE A 37 -8.59 -6.84 1.81
C ILE A 37 -8.70 -8.13 2.63
N CYS A 38 -9.90 -8.46 3.09
CA CYS A 38 -10.15 -9.64 3.91
C CYS A 38 -11.45 -10.34 3.53
N ALA A 39 -11.59 -11.59 3.95
CA ALA A 39 -12.73 -12.44 3.60
C ALA A 39 -14.08 -11.87 4.06
N SER A 40 -14.14 -11.25 5.24
CA SER A 40 -15.35 -10.59 5.73
C SER A 40 -15.68 -9.27 5.02
N GLY A 41 -14.72 -8.71 4.28
CA GLY A 41 -14.81 -7.38 3.65
C GLY A 41 -14.83 -6.21 4.62
N LYS A 42 -14.56 -6.45 5.90
CA LYS A 42 -14.66 -5.46 6.98
C LYS A 42 -13.64 -5.74 8.07
N PHE A 43 -12.90 -4.71 8.49
CA PHE A 43 -12.02 -4.80 9.65
C PHE A 43 -12.77 -4.51 10.94
N THR A 44 -12.51 -5.31 11.97
CA THR A 44 -12.89 -5.04 13.35
C THR A 44 -11.91 -4.03 13.98
N HIS A 45 -12.23 -3.54 15.17
CA HIS A 45 -11.30 -2.73 15.97
C HIS A 45 -9.96 -3.47 16.20
N GLN A 46 -10.02 -4.76 16.51
CA GLN A 46 -8.82 -5.59 16.71
C GLN A 46 -8.01 -5.76 15.41
N ASP A 47 -8.68 -5.89 14.27
CA ASP A 47 -7.98 -5.98 12.97
C ASP A 47 -7.19 -4.70 12.67
N ILE A 48 -7.72 -3.53 13.02
CA ILE A 48 -7.02 -2.25 12.86
C ILE A 48 -5.77 -2.19 13.75
N ILE A 49 -5.88 -2.62 15.02
CA ILE A 49 -4.74 -2.71 15.94
C ILE A 49 -3.69 -3.65 15.36
N ASN A 50 -4.09 -4.86 14.97
CA ASN A 50 -3.17 -5.86 14.40
C ASN A 50 -2.49 -5.36 13.13
N ARG A 51 -3.20 -4.59 12.32
CA ARG A 51 -2.63 -3.99 11.12
C ARG A 51 -1.57 -2.95 11.46
N LEU A 52 -1.83 -2.06 12.40
CA LEU A 52 -0.82 -1.10 12.88
C LEU A 52 0.41 -1.79 13.47
N ASP A 53 0.21 -2.83 14.28
CA ASP A 53 1.30 -3.61 14.86
C ASP A 53 2.16 -4.25 13.75
N THR A 54 1.54 -4.73 12.68
CA THR A 54 2.26 -5.23 11.50
C THR A 54 3.11 -4.13 10.84
N GLU A 55 2.57 -2.92 10.70
CA GLU A 55 3.32 -1.80 10.13
C GLU A 55 4.48 -1.35 11.02
N PHE A 56 4.30 -1.35 12.35
CA PHE A 56 5.38 -1.08 13.30
C PHE A 56 6.48 -2.14 13.23
N HIS A 57 6.11 -3.42 13.20
CA HIS A 57 7.06 -4.51 13.03
C HIS A 57 7.86 -4.40 11.73
N ASN A 58 7.18 -4.10 10.63
CA ASN A 58 7.84 -3.93 9.34
C ASN A 58 8.81 -2.74 9.33
N ASP A 59 8.47 -1.64 9.99
CA ASP A 59 9.38 -0.50 10.11
C ASP A 59 10.59 -0.83 10.99
N GLU A 60 10.38 -1.52 12.10
CA GLU A 60 11.45 -1.89 13.03
C GLU A 60 12.45 -2.87 12.41
N VAL A 61 11.95 -3.90 11.72
CA VAL A 61 12.78 -5.01 11.20
C VAL A 61 13.32 -4.73 9.79
N PHE A 62 12.51 -4.15 8.93
CA PHE A 62 12.81 -3.99 7.50
C PHE A 62 12.94 -2.53 7.04
N HIS A 63 12.63 -1.57 7.92
CA HIS A 63 12.63 -0.12 7.63
C HIS A 63 11.67 0.29 6.51
N ILE A 64 10.58 -0.46 6.35
CA ILE A 64 9.52 -0.23 5.37
C ILE A 64 8.14 -0.39 6.00
N GLN A 65 7.13 0.26 5.41
CA GLN A 65 5.72 0.16 5.79
C GLN A 65 4.84 0.30 4.56
N TYR A 66 3.54 0.04 4.72
CA TYR A 66 2.53 0.75 3.96
C TYR A 66 2.36 2.13 4.61
N TRP A 67 3.19 3.08 4.19
CA TRP A 67 3.31 4.40 4.79
C TRP A 67 2.00 5.19 4.71
N PRO A 68 1.59 5.88 5.78
CA PRO A 68 0.48 6.82 5.71
C PRO A 68 0.84 7.97 4.78
N ILE A 69 -0.09 8.32 3.91
CA ILE A 69 0.07 9.40 2.93
C ILE A 69 -0.94 10.51 3.19
N PHE A 70 -0.47 11.74 3.08
CA PHE A 70 -1.22 12.94 3.40
C PHE A 70 -1.24 13.90 2.23
N GLU A 71 -2.35 14.60 2.05
CA GLU A 71 -2.42 15.70 1.11
C GLU A 71 -1.63 16.89 1.66
N LEU A 72 -0.65 17.38 0.88
CA LEU A 72 0.26 18.44 1.35
C LEU A 72 -0.42 19.77 1.60
N THR A 73 -1.51 20.07 0.88
CA THR A 73 -2.24 21.33 1.02
C THR A 73 -3.10 21.40 2.27
N THR A 74 -3.71 20.31 2.68
CA THR A 74 -4.66 20.25 3.79
C THR A 74 -4.13 19.54 5.02
N GLY A 75 -3.10 18.70 4.86
CA GLY A 75 -2.62 17.81 5.90
C GLY A 75 -3.53 16.61 6.16
N GLU A 76 -4.56 16.40 5.33
CA GLU A 76 -5.53 15.33 5.52
C GLU A 76 -4.96 13.97 5.09
N LEU A 77 -5.28 12.92 5.84
CA LEU A 77 -4.92 11.54 5.49
C LEU A 77 -5.65 11.13 4.19
N ILE A 78 -4.87 10.80 3.17
CA ILE A 78 -5.37 10.20 1.92
C ILE A 78 -5.59 8.69 2.09
N GLY A 79 -4.65 8.03 2.74
CA GLY A 79 -4.63 6.58 2.94
C GLY A 79 -3.24 6.09 3.26
N CYS A 80 -2.88 4.94 2.73
CA CYS A 80 -1.51 4.43 2.80
C CYS A 80 -1.04 3.89 1.44
N CYS A 81 0.26 3.98 1.22
CA CYS A 81 0.91 3.38 0.06
C CYS A 81 2.36 3.04 0.45
N GLY A 82 2.81 1.85 0.10
CA GLY A 82 4.15 1.42 0.45
C GLY A 82 4.45 0.00 0.03
N ILE A 83 5.41 -0.57 0.70
CA ILE A 83 5.91 -1.92 0.42
C ILE A 83 6.04 -2.74 1.69
N ARG A 84 6.01 -4.05 1.51
CA ARG A 84 6.31 -5.04 2.55
C ARG A 84 7.24 -6.12 1.99
N PRO A 85 7.96 -6.89 2.84
CA PRO A 85 8.80 -7.98 2.38
C PRO A 85 7.99 -9.01 1.58
N PHE A 86 8.61 -9.58 0.55
CA PHE A 86 7.98 -10.58 -0.30
C PHE A 86 8.85 -11.83 -0.45
N GLN A 87 8.29 -13.00 -0.14
CA GLN A 87 8.91 -14.32 -0.34
C GLN A 87 10.34 -14.51 0.20
N MET A 88 10.65 -13.98 1.36
CA MET A 88 11.97 -14.13 2.00
C MET A 88 13.17 -13.65 1.14
N ASN A 89 12.92 -12.98 0.02
CA ASN A 89 13.97 -12.37 -0.78
C ASN A 89 14.25 -10.96 -0.28
N PRO A 90 15.47 -10.66 0.21
CA PRO A 90 15.76 -9.38 0.87
C PRO A 90 15.68 -8.16 -0.03
N HIS A 91 15.67 -8.33 -1.36
CA HIS A 91 15.58 -7.24 -2.34
C HIS A 91 14.30 -7.26 -3.18
N SER A 92 13.32 -8.04 -2.75
CA SER A 92 12.00 -8.10 -3.39
C SER A 92 10.93 -7.69 -2.40
N TYR A 93 9.99 -6.86 -2.87
CA TYR A 93 8.93 -6.30 -2.04
C TYR A 93 7.59 -6.40 -2.74
N GLU A 94 6.52 -6.37 -1.94
CA GLU A 94 5.16 -6.25 -2.46
C GLU A 94 4.66 -4.82 -2.27
N LEU A 95 4.27 -4.19 -3.37
CA LEU A 95 3.63 -2.88 -3.40
C LEU A 95 2.15 -3.00 -3.07
N GLY A 96 1.64 -2.11 -2.23
CA GLY A 96 0.22 -2.00 -1.96
C GLY A 96 -0.21 -0.58 -1.61
N SER A 97 -1.50 -0.33 -1.78
CA SER A 97 -2.10 0.94 -1.43
C SER A 97 -3.56 0.78 -1.03
N HIS A 98 -3.97 1.54 -0.04
CA HIS A 98 -5.36 1.66 0.40
C HIS A 98 -5.68 3.14 0.54
N LEU A 99 -6.65 3.63 -0.23
CA LEU A 99 -7.06 5.04 -0.20
C LEU A 99 -8.47 5.17 0.34
N ARG A 100 -8.70 6.23 1.11
CA ARG A 100 -10.04 6.64 1.53
C ARG A 100 -10.87 7.00 0.30
N LYS A 101 -12.13 6.60 0.29
CA LYS A 101 -13.04 6.74 -0.86
C LYS A 101 -13.12 8.15 -1.43
N LYS A 102 -13.09 9.18 -0.58
CA LYS A 102 -13.14 10.59 -1.01
C LYS A 102 -11.98 11.01 -1.93
N PHE A 103 -10.89 10.26 -1.94
CA PHE A 103 -9.71 10.53 -2.77
C PHE A 103 -9.62 9.64 -4.03
N TRP A 104 -10.63 8.80 -4.27
CA TRP A 104 -10.65 7.95 -5.46
C TRP A 104 -10.90 8.75 -6.74
N GLY A 105 -10.37 8.28 -7.86
CA GLY A 105 -10.58 8.88 -9.18
C GLY A 105 -9.87 10.22 -9.40
N MET A 106 -8.96 10.61 -8.49
CA MET A 106 -8.25 11.90 -8.52
C MET A 106 -6.76 11.77 -8.85
N GLY A 107 -6.31 10.55 -9.17
CA GLY A 107 -4.92 10.27 -9.52
C GLY A 107 -3.96 10.05 -8.35
N TYR A 108 -4.42 10.10 -7.11
CA TYR A 108 -3.56 9.93 -5.93
C TYR A 108 -2.92 8.54 -5.86
N ALA A 109 -3.65 7.46 -6.18
CA ALA A 109 -3.11 6.11 -6.16
C ALA A 109 -1.95 5.95 -7.15
N SER A 110 -2.09 6.46 -8.35
CA SER A 110 -1.04 6.44 -9.38
C SER A 110 0.18 7.27 -8.98
N GLU A 111 -0.03 8.45 -8.44
CA GLU A 111 1.04 9.34 -7.97
C GLU A 111 1.81 8.72 -6.81
N ALA A 112 1.11 8.19 -5.82
CA ALA A 112 1.72 7.53 -4.66
C ALA A 112 2.50 6.27 -5.08
N ALA A 113 1.90 5.41 -5.89
CA ALA A 113 2.55 4.18 -6.33
C ALA A 113 3.82 4.45 -7.15
N ARG A 114 3.82 5.45 -8.05
CA ARG A 114 5.02 5.85 -8.79
C ARG A 114 6.14 6.31 -7.87
N ALA A 115 5.82 7.10 -6.86
CA ALA A 115 6.80 7.56 -5.88
C ALA A 115 7.42 6.39 -5.10
N VAL A 116 6.60 5.42 -4.67
CA VAL A 116 7.06 4.21 -3.98
C VAL A 116 7.90 3.31 -4.91
N ILE A 117 7.51 3.14 -6.17
CA ILE A 117 8.29 2.38 -7.16
C ILE A 117 9.68 3.01 -7.33
N ASN A 118 9.76 4.32 -7.56
CA ASN A 118 11.04 5.02 -7.70
C ASN A 118 11.88 4.90 -6.42
N TYR A 119 11.29 5.14 -5.25
CA TYR A 119 11.97 4.98 -3.97
C TYR A 119 12.53 3.56 -3.77
N SER A 120 11.75 2.55 -4.15
CA SER A 120 12.17 1.14 -4.02
C SER A 120 13.38 0.82 -4.90
N PHE A 121 13.39 1.26 -6.15
CA PHE A 121 14.51 0.99 -7.07
C PHE A 121 15.71 1.91 -6.83
N ASP A 122 15.48 3.20 -6.62
CA ASP A 122 16.56 4.20 -6.53
C ASP A 122 17.23 4.20 -5.17
N ILE A 123 16.46 4.08 -4.09
CA ILE A 123 16.96 4.18 -2.71
C ILE A 123 17.18 2.82 -2.08
N LEU A 124 16.19 1.93 -2.13
CA LEU A 124 16.28 0.62 -1.49
C LEU A 124 17.00 -0.43 -2.36
N LYS A 125 17.29 -0.09 -3.63
CA LYS A 125 17.94 -1.00 -4.58
C LYS A 125 17.21 -2.33 -4.75
N ALA A 126 15.88 -2.26 -4.83
CA ALA A 126 15.05 -3.42 -5.07
C ALA A 126 15.38 -4.07 -6.42
N ASP A 127 15.35 -5.40 -6.46
CA ASP A 127 15.47 -6.17 -7.70
C ASP A 127 14.14 -6.23 -8.44
N LYS A 128 13.07 -6.48 -7.67
CA LYS A 128 11.70 -6.60 -8.17
C LYS A 128 10.67 -6.07 -7.18
N LEU A 129 9.58 -5.56 -7.72
CA LEU A 129 8.36 -5.34 -6.98
C LEU A 129 7.26 -6.26 -7.50
N TYR A 130 6.50 -6.79 -6.57
CA TYR A 130 5.30 -7.60 -6.81
C TYR A 130 4.07 -6.83 -6.36
N ALA A 131 2.93 -7.13 -6.93
CA ALA A 131 1.65 -6.60 -6.50
C ALA A 131 0.54 -7.57 -6.89
N GLY A 132 -0.51 -7.60 -6.08
CA GLY A 132 -1.71 -8.38 -6.36
C GLY A 132 -2.96 -7.58 -6.03
N HIS A 133 -4.10 -8.09 -6.44
CA HIS A 133 -5.39 -7.48 -6.11
C HIS A 133 -6.48 -8.53 -6.01
N HIS A 134 -7.54 -8.21 -5.28
CA HIS A 134 -8.74 -9.03 -5.26
C HIS A 134 -9.30 -9.19 -6.68
N PRO A 135 -9.77 -10.38 -7.08
CA PRO A 135 -10.24 -10.64 -8.45
C PRO A 135 -11.31 -9.66 -8.97
N GLN A 136 -12.12 -9.12 -8.06
CA GLN A 136 -13.17 -8.14 -8.39
C GLN A 136 -12.69 -6.69 -8.37
N ASN A 137 -11.46 -6.40 -7.92
CA ASN A 137 -10.92 -5.05 -7.86
C ASN A 137 -10.33 -4.60 -9.20
N LYS A 138 -11.20 -4.20 -10.11
CA LYS A 138 -10.80 -3.77 -11.46
C LYS A 138 -10.02 -2.46 -11.48
N ALA A 139 -10.21 -1.60 -10.49
CA ALA A 139 -9.44 -0.37 -10.36
C ALA A 139 -7.95 -0.65 -10.10
N SER A 140 -7.65 -1.61 -9.22
CA SER A 140 -6.26 -2.05 -8.97
C SER A 140 -5.64 -2.72 -10.19
N GLU A 141 -6.38 -3.55 -10.92
CA GLU A 141 -5.91 -4.16 -12.18
C GLU A 141 -5.45 -3.07 -13.17
N LYS A 142 -6.31 -2.10 -13.43
CA LYS A 142 -5.99 -0.99 -14.35
C LYS A 142 -4.79 -0.17 -13.88
N LEU A 143 -4.70 0.09 -12.58
CA LEU A 143 -3.59 0.84 -12.00
C LEU A 143 -2.26 0.09 -12.20
N LEU A 144 -2.20 -1.19 -11.89
CA LEU A 144 -0.97 -1.98 -12.02
C LEU A 144 -0.49 -2.05 -13.48
N LEU A 145 -1.39 -2.28 -14.43
CA LEU A 145 -1.06 -2.27 -15.86
C LEU A 145 -0.55 -0.90 -16.31
N LYS A 146 -1.19 0.18 -15.87
CA LYS A 146 -0.76 1.56 -16.17
C LYS A 146 0.63 1.88 -15.60
N LEU A 147 0.98 1.30 -14.46
CA LEU A 147 2.29 1.47 -13.83
C LEU A 147 3.39 0.65 -14.50
N GLY A 148 3.04 -0.28 -15.38
CA GLY A 148 3.98 -1.10 -16.13
C GLY A 148 4.23 -2.48 -15.50
N PHE A 149 3.43 -2.88 -14.51
CA PHE A 149 3.47 -4.24 -14.00
C PHE A 149 3.00 -5.25 -15.04
N GLN A 150 3.63 -6.42 -15.04
CA GLN A 150 3.29 -7.54 -15.91
C GLN A 150 2.62 -8.65 -15.11
N TYR A 151 1.56 -9.20 -15.67
CA TYR A 151 0.84 -10.33 -15.06
C TYR A 151 1.71 -11.59 -15.04
N ILE A 152 1.75 -12.27 -13.89
CA ILE A 152 2.56 -13.48 -13.68
C ILE A 152 1.77 -14.70 -13.20
N GLY A 153 0.46 -14.60 -13.08
CA GLY A 153 -0.40 -15.71 -12.68
C GLY A 153 -1.27 -15.40 -11.47
N LEU A 154 -1.84 -16.46 -10.90
CA LEU A 154 -2.70 -16.40 -9.73
C LEU A 154 -1.95 -16.92 -8.51
N ASN A 155 -2.01 -16.20 -7.41
CA ASN A 155 -1.49 -16.62 -6.11
C ASN A 155 -2.61 -16.65 -5.06
N PHE A 156 -2.63 -17.71 -4.24
CA PHE A 156 -3.58 -17.82 -3.15
C PHE A 156 -3.28 -16.75 -2.10
N TYR A 157 -4.31 -16.01 -1.72
CA TYR A 157 -4.22 -14.96 -0.70
C TYR A 157 -5.09 -15.33 0.50
N GLU A 158 -4.44 -15.78 1.56
CA GLU A 158 -5.10 -16.30 2.76
C GLU A 158 -6.13 -15.33 3.37
N PRO A 159 -5.85 -14.02 3.52
CA PRO A 159 -6.81 -13.09 4.12
C PRO A 159 -8.18 -13.02 3.46
N THR A 160 -8.26 -13.30 2.16
CA THR A 160 -9.54 -13.37 1.42
C THR A 160 -9.99 -14.79 1.14
N GLY A 161 -9.09 -15.77 1.23
CA GLY A 161 -9.37 -17.16 0.83
C GLY A 161 -9.52 -17.37 -0.68
N LEU A 162 -9.05 -16.42 -1.48
CA LEU A 162 -9.19 -16.42 -2.94
C LEU A 162 -7.82 -16.44 -3.64
N TYR A 163 -7.81 -16.86 -4.89
CA TYR A 163 -6.66 -16.68 -5.77
C TYR A 163 -6.68 -15.27 -6.36
N HIS A 164 -5.62 -14.51 -6.10
CA HIS A 164 -5.46 -13.14 -6.57
C HIS A 164 -4.60 -13.09 -7.83
N PRO A 165 -5.00 -12.33 -8.86
CA PRO A 165 -4.10 -11.96 -9.95
C PRO A 165 -2.87 -11.27 -9.40
N SER A 166 -1.69 -11.71 -9.85
CA SER A 166 -0.40 -11.24 -9.37
C SER A 166 0.45 -10.73 -10.51
N TYR A 167 1.26 -9.73 -10.20
CA TYR A 167 2.03 -8.96 -11.17
C TYR A 167 3.42 -8.69 -10.63
N GLU A 168 4.36 -8.44 -11.55
CA GLU A 168 5.72 -8.00 -11.18
C GLU A 168 6.21 -6.85 -12.06
N ILE A 169 7.14 -6.09 -11.53
CA ILE A 169 7.92 -5.10 -12.26
C ILE A 169 9.38 -5.17 -11.78
N GLY A 170 10.32 -5.18 -12.72
CA GLY A 170 11.75 -5.13 -12.45
C GLY A 170 12.36 -3.78 -12.79
N VAL A 171 13.66 -3.62 -12.50
CA VAL A 171 14.42 -2.44 -12.91
C VAL A 171 14.37 -2.32 -14.44
N LYS A 172 14.00 -1.16 -14.94
CA LYS A 172 14.16 -0.87 -16.38
C LYS A 172 15.66 -0.76 -16.67
N VAL A 173 16.16 -1.71 -17.41
CA VAL A 173 17.51 -1.67 -17.96
C VAL A 173 17.58 -0.64 -19.08
#